data_2906a83eb2a3b7dd84178652f0ab7553
#
_entry.id   2906a83eb2a3b7dd84178652f0ab7553
#
_cell.length_a   1.000
_cell.length_b   1.000
_cell.length_c   1.000
_cell.angle_alpha   90.00
_cell.angle_beta   90.00
_cell.angle_gamma   90.00
#
_symmetry.space_group_name_H-M   'P 1'
#
loop_
_entity.id
_entity.type
_entity.pdbx_description
1 polymer ?
#
loop_
_entity_poly.entity_id
_entity_poly.type
_entity_poly.pdbx_seq_one_letter_code
_entity_poly.pdbx_strand_id
1 'polypeptide(L)'
;ADCNLVLCVGSVPRKAGMERGDLIKVNGPIFTSTGKAINAAAAKDVRVVVVGNPCNTNCLIAMSNAPDVPRDRWYAMTRLDQNRAVTQLAQKSSQHVSAVQNLTIWGNHSATQYPDFYNTKIGGNAAAEVIGDEAWLQGEFIECVQKRGATVIKARGASSAASAANAALDNVRDIWFPTPEGQTFSAAVCSDGSYGIDEGLIASMPLTSDGQTWTAAQG
;
A
#
# COMPACT_ATOMS: atom_id res chain seq x y z
N ALA A 1 -1.56 -7.73 -24.71
CA ALA A 1 -0.14 -7.97 -24.93
C ALA A 1 0.61 -6.65 -24.88
N ASP A 2 1.86 -6.68 -24.46
CA ASP A 2 2.77 -5.52 -24.37
C ASP A 2 2.29 -4.36 -23.48
N CYS A 3 1.52 -4.66 -22.43
CA CYS A 3 1.13 -3.64 -21.45
C CYS A 3 2.29 -3.37 -20.46
N ASN A 4 2.54 -2.08 -20.20
CA ASN A 4 3.59 -1.61 -19.28
C ASN A 4 3.06 -1.43 -17.85
N LEU A 5 1.72 -1.43 -17.67
CA LEU A 5 1.07 -1.30 -16.37
C LEU A 5 -0.07 -2.32 -16.26
N VAL A 6 -0.08 -3.04 -15.14
CA VAL A 6 -1.18 -3.95 -14.79
C VAL A 6 -1.73 -3.56 -13.42
N LEU A 7 -3.03 -3.29 -13.36
CA LEU A 7 -3.77 -3.07 -12.12
C LEU A 7 -4.62 -4.29 -11.80
N CYS A 8 -4.20 -5.10 -10.84
CA CYS A 8 -4.90 -6.30 -10.38
C CYS A 8 -5.96 -5.92 -9.32
N VAL A 9 -7.09 -5.39 -9.77
CA VAL A 9 -8.18 -4.90 -8.89
C VAL A 9 -9.12 -6.02 -8.47
N GLY A 10 -9.34 -7.02 -9.34
CA GLY A 10 -10.30 -8.09 -9.13
C GLY A 10 -9.84 -9.08 -8.05
N SER A 11 -10.73 -9.31 -7.07
CA SER A 11 -10.61 -10.39 -6.10
C SER A 11 -11.98 -10.76 -5.56
N VAL A 12 -12.14 -11.97 -5.06
CA VAL A 12 -13.36 -12.35 -4.33
C VAL A 12 -13.35 -11.64 -2.98
N PRO A 13 -14.38 -10.82 -2.67
CA PRO A 13 -14.43 -10.11 -1.41
C PRO A 13 -14.68 -11.05 -0.24
N ARG A 14 -14.19 -10.67 0.95
CA ARG A 14 -14.47 -11.41 2.18
C ARG A 14 -15.97 -11.35 2.49
N LYS A 15 -16.60 -12.50 2.67
CA LYS A 15 -17.98 -12.63 3.12
C LYS A 15 -18.04 -12.85 4.62
N ALA A 16 -19.21 -12.61 5.23
CA ALA A 16 -19.43 -12.94 6.64
C ALA A 16 -19.17 -14.44 6.87
N GLY A 17 -18.44 -14.74 7.94
CA GLY A 17 -18.06 -16.12 8.29
C GLY A 17 -16.82 -16.68 7.59
N MET A 18 -16.25 -15.99 6.60
CA MET A 18 -14.98 -16.41 5.98
C MET A 18 -13.80 -16.05 6.86
N GLU A 19 -12.90 -17.01 7.07
CA GLU A 19 -11.60 -16.78 7.65
C GLU A 19 -10.58 -16.31 6.60
N ARG A 20 -9.40 -15.81 7.04
CA ARG A 20 -8.33 -15.39 6.12
C ARG A 20 -7.84 -16.56 5.24
N GLY A 21 -7.73 -17.76 5.80
CA GLY A 21 -7.33 -18.95 5.07
C GLY A 21 -8.29 -19.30 3.93
N ASP A 22 -9.59 -19.12 4.13
CA ASP A 22 -10.60 -19.37 3.10
C ASP A 22 -10.50 -18.35 1.97
N LEU A 23 -10.25 -17.09 2.33
CA LEU A 23 -10.08 -16.04 1.34
C LEU A 23 -8.84 -16.27 0.46
N ILE A 24 -7.75 -16.78 1.04
CA ILE A 24 -6.54 -17.15 0.30
C ILE A 24 -6.82 -18.34 -0.63
N LYS A 25 -7.54 -19.37 -0.17
CA LYS A 25 -7.90 -20.53 -0.99
C LYS A 25 -8.70 -20.14 -2.24
N VAL A 26 -9.59 -19.15 -2.11
CA VAL A 26 -10.42 -18.68 -3.23
C VAL A 26 -9.65 -17.76 -4.17
N ASN A 27 -8.87 -16.82 -3.63
CA ASN A 27 -8.13 -15.85 -4.44
C ASN A 27 -6.79 -16.39 -4.99
N GLY A 28 -6.16 -17.34 -4.31
CA GLY A 28 -4.88 -17.90 -4.73
C GLY A 28 -4.86 -18.38 -6.19
N PRO A 29 -5.82 -19.23 -6.63
CA PRO A 29 -5.90 -19.66 -8.03
C PRO A 29 -6.07 -18.51 -9.03
N ILE A 30 -6.80 -17.45 -8.66
CA ILE A 30 -6.97 -16.26 -9.51
C ILE A 30 -5.62 -15.57 -9.73
N PHE A 31 -4.88 -15.35 -8.64
CA PHE A 31 -3.58 -14.66 -8.74
C PHE A 31 -2.47 -15.54 -9.30
N THR A 32 -2.54 -16.87 -9.15
CA THR A 32 -1.69 -17.82 -9.87
C THR A 32 -1.89 -17.68 -11.39
N SER A 33 -3.13 -17.68 -11.85
CA SER A 33 -3.45 -17.52 -13.28
C SER A 33 -3.06 -16.13 -13.80
N THR A 34 -3.28 -15.08 -12.99
CA THR A 34 -2.91 -13.71 -13.31
C THR A 34 -1.39 -13.57 -13.48
N GLY A 35 -0.61 -14.13 -12.54
CA GLY A 35 0.86 -14.12 -12.62
C GLY A 35 1.37 -14.77 -13.90
N LYS A 36 0.87 -15.98 -14.22
CA LYS A 36 1.22 -16.68 -15.46
C LYS A 36 0.87 -15.90 -16.72
N ALA A 37 -0.30 -15.23 -16.74
CA ALA A 37 -0.73 -14.42 -17.88
C ALA A 37 0.15 -13.18 -18.05
N ILE A 38 0.53 -12.51 -16.96
CA ILE A 38 1.45 -11.37 -16.97
C ILE A 38 2.82 -11.82 -17.49
N ASN A 39 3.35 -12.93 -16.99
CA ASN A 39 4.63 -13.49 -17.42
C ASN A 39 4.68 -13.77 -18.93
N ALA A 40 3.57 -14.29 -19.46
CA ALA A 40 3.49 -14.69 -20.86
C ALA A 40 3.27 -13.53 -21.85
N ALA A 41 2.68 -12.42 -21.42
CA ALA A 41 2.11 -11.44 -22.36
C ALA A 41 2.39 -9.97 -22.04
N ALA A 42 2.93 -9.63 -20.89
CA ALA A 42 3.23 -8.24 -20.55
C ALA A 42 4.54 -7.76 -21.21
N ALA A 43 4.72 -6.45 -21.29
CA ALA A 43 5.97 -5.85 -21.72
C ALA A 43 7.09 -6.16 -20.70
N LYS A 44 8.35 -6.12 -21.15
CA LYS A 44 9.51 -6.43 -20.29
C LYS A 44 9.71 -5.44 -19.15
N ASP A 45 9.21 -4.23 -19.32
CA ASP A 45 9.26 -3.14 -18.33
C ASP A 45 7.95 -2.98 -17.55
N VAL A 46 7.09 -3.99 -17.57
CA VAL A 46 5.79 -3.97 -16.86
C VAL A 46 5.96 -3.67 -15.38
N ARG A 47 5.04 -2.87 -14.85
CA ARG A 47 4.83 -2.68 -13.40
C ARG A 47 3.45 -3.18 -13.01
N VAL A 48 3.39 -3.95 -11.95
CA VAL A 48 2.17 -4.61 -11.50
C VAL A 48 1.77 -4.07 -10.14
N VAL A 49 0.57 -3.51 -10.04
CA VAL A 49 0.01 -3.04 -8.77
C VAL A 49 -1.18 -3.92 -8.39
N VAL A 50 -1.06 -4.62 -7.30
CA VAL A 50 -2.10 -5.50 -6.76
C VAL A 50 -2.94 -4.73 -5.73
N VAL A 51 -4.22 -4.61 -6.02
CA VAL A 51 -5.22 -3.94 -5.19
C VAL A 51 -6.16 -4.93 -4.52
N GLY A 52 -6.44 -6.05 -5.20
CA GLY A 52 -7.35 -7.09 -4.72
C GLY A 52 -6.86 -7.78 -3.45
N ASN A 53 -7.72 -7.84 -2.42
CA ASN A 53 -7.35 -8.34 -1.10
C ASN A 53 -7.41 -9.87 -0.95
N PRO A 54 -6.51 -10.43 -0.11
CA PRO A 54 -5.43 -9.80 0.66
C PRO A 54 -4.24 -9.41 -0.24
N CYS A 55 -4.06 -8.11 -0.50
CA CYS A 55 -3.21 -7.64 -1.60
C CYS A 55 -1.72 -8.03 -1.45
N ASN A 56 -1.14 -8.01 -0.25
CA ASN A 56 0.24 -8.44 -0.04
C ASN A 56 0.42 -9.93 -0.42
N THR A 57 -0.46 -10.80 0.07
CA THR A 57 -0.42 -12.25 -0.23
C THR A 57 -0.70 -12.51 -1.70
N ASN A 58 -1.70 -11.86 -2.27
CA ASN A 58 -2.05 -12.00 -3.68
C ASN A 58 -0.92 -11.52 -4.60
N CYS A 59 -0.22 -10.46 -4.23
CA CYS A 59 0.97 -9.97 -4.91
C CYS A 59 2.09 -11.02 -4.89
N LEU A 60 2.38 -11.60 -3.72
CA LEU A 60 3.37 -12.66 -3.59
C LEU A 60 3.03 -13.88 -4.45
N ILE A 61 1.77 -14.31 -4.46
CA ILE A 61 1.32 -15.43 -5.30
C ILE A 61 1.51 -15.12 -6.78
N ALA A 62 1.07 -13.95 -7.23
CA ALA A 62 1.20 -13.56 -8.65
C ALA A 62 2.67 -13.45 -9.06
N MET A 63 3.49 -12.77 -8.26
CA MET A 63 4.93 -12.62 -8.48
C MET A 63 5.63 -13.98 -8.56
N SER A 64 5.32 -14.92 -7.65
CA SER A 64 5.90 -16.27 -7.64
C SER A 64 5.53 -17.11 -8.87
N ASN A 65 4.47 -16.71 -9.59
CA ASN A 65 4.01 -17.37 -10.83
C ASN A 65 4.40 -16.59 -12.09
N ALA A 66 5.27 -15.58 -11.97
CA ALA A 66 5.77 -14.78 -13.07
C ALA A 66 7.31 -14.63 -12.99
N PRO A 67 8.08 -15.70 -13.16
CA PRO A 67 9.52 -15.72 -12.92
C PRO A 67 10.33 -14.82 -13.84
N ASP A 68 9.82 -14.46 -15.02
CA ASP A 68 10.50 -13.59 -15.99
C ASP A 68 10.26 -12.08 -15.71
N VAL A 69 9.35 -11.76 -14.78
CA VAL A 69 9.11 -10.37 -14.37
C VAL A 69 9.93 -10.07 -13.09
N PRO A 70 10.84 -9.09 -13.12
CA PRO A 70 11.67 -8.75 -11.97
C PRO A 70 10.84 -8.47 -10.71
N ARG A 71 11.36 -8.88 -9.54
CA ARG A 71 10.65 -8.76 -8.26
C ARG A 71 10.39 -7.30 -7.84
N ASP A 72 11.25 -6.38 -8.24
CA ASP A 72 11.12 -4.94 -8.00
C ASP A 72 10.02 -4.26 -8.84
N ARG A 73 9.38 -5.01 -9.75
CA ARG A 73 8.25 -4.54 -10.56
C ARG A 73 6.88 -4.84 -9.96
N TRP A 74 6.83 -5.47 -8.78
CA TRP A 74 5.60 -5.89 -8.11
C TRP A 74 5.31 -5.03 -6.89
N TYR A 75 4.08 -4.51 -6.83
CA TYR A 75 3.60 -3.63 -5.77
C TYR A 75 2.24 -4.11 -5.27
N ALA A 76 2.02 -4.05 -3.95
CA ALA A 76 0.70 -4.18 -3.37
C ALA A 76 0.29 -2.85 -2.73
N MET A 77 -0.96 -2.44 -2.93
CA MET A 77 -1.41 -1.09 -2.60
C MET A 77 -1.67 -0.90 -1.12
N THR A 78 -0.83 -0.09 -0.46
CA THR A 78 -1.06 0.49 0.87
C THR A 78 -1.32 2.00 0.82
N ARG A 79 -1.33 2.58 -0.38
CA ARG A 79 -1.57 4.00 -0.61
C ARG A 79 -2.93 4.48 -0.09
N LEU A 80 -3.96 3.62 -0.13
CA LEU A 80 -5.27 3.95 0.45
C LEU A 80 -5.17 4.18 1.97
N ASP A 81 -4.40 3.36 2.66
CA ASP A 81 -4.19 3.51 4.10
C ASP A 81 -3.37 4.78 4.40
N GLN A 82 -2.34 5.06 3.58
CA GLN A 82 -1.57 6.30 3.66
C GLN A 82 -2.47 7.52 3.48
N ASN A 83 -3.32 7.56 2.45
CA ASN A 83 -4.24 8.67 2.21
C ASN A 83 -5.23 8.88 3.37
N ARG A 84 -5.69 7.79 3.99
CA ARG A 84 -6.54 7.84 5.19
C ARG A 84 -5.81 8.41 6.39
N ALA A 85 -4.59 7.96 6.64
CA ALA A 85 -3.76 8.43 7.74
C ALA A 85 -3.40 9.92 7.57
N VAL A 86 -2.97 10.32 6.38
CA VAL A 86 -2.72 11.73 6.01
C VAL A 86 -3.96 12.59 6.30
N THR A 87 -5.15 12.11 5.92
CA THR A 87 -6.40 12.84 6.17
C THR A 87 -6.68 13.02 7.66
N GLN A 88 -6.44 12.01 8.51
CA GLN A 88 -6.63 12.13 9.96
C GLN A 88 -5.68 13.17 10.58
N LEU A 89 -4.39 13.14 10.20
CA LEU A 89 -3.41 14.12 10.68
C LEU A 89 -3.73 15.54 10.20
N ALA A 90 -4.10 15.69 8.93
CA ALA A 90 -4.49 16.99 8.38
C ALA A 90 -5.72 17.58 9.10
N GLN A 91 -6.74 16.77 9.37
CA GLN A 91 -7.92 17.19 10.13
C GLN A 91 -7.58 17.57 11.57
N LYS A 92 -6.80 16.74 12.28
CA LYS A 92 -6.42 16.99 13.69
C LYS A 92 -5.58 18.27 13.83
N SER A 93 -4.70 18.55 12.86
CA SER A 93 -3.86 19.76 12.84
C SER A 93 -4.52 20.98 12.19
N SER A 94 -5.73 20.85 11.66
CA SER A 94 -6.39 21.90 10.86
C SER A 94 -5.55 22.40 9.69
N GLN A 95 -4.74 21.51 9.09
CA GLN A 95 -3.90 21.79 7.93
C GLN A 95 -4.48 21.16 6.66
N HIS A 96 -4.00 21.61 5.50
CA HIS A 96 -4.33 20.95 4.23
C HIS A 96 -3.58 19.60 4.11
N VAL A 97 -4.16 18.63 3.41
CA VAL A 97 -3.56 17.29 3.23
C VAL A 97 -2.16 17.35 2.59
N SER A 98 -1.87 18.33 1.75
CA SER A 98 -0.56 18.52 1.14
C SER A 98 0.54 18.97 2.11
N ALA A 99 0.16 19.45 3.31
CA ALA A 99 1.13 19.79 4.35
C ALA A 99 1.67 18.53 5.08
N VAL A 100 0.97 17.40 4.98
CA VAL A 100 1.38 16.13 5.61
C VAL A 100 2.28 15.36 4.66
N GLN A 101 3.53 15.13 5.05
CA GLN A 101 4.56 14.49 4.23
C GLN A 101 5.21 13.34 4.99
N ASN A 102 5.75 12.39 4.24
CA ASN A 102 6.56 11.26 4.75
C ASN A 102 5.80 10.36 5.74
N LEU A 103 4.47 10.31 5.66
CA LEU A 103 3.70 9.33 6.41
C LEU A 103 3.89 7.95 5.77
N THR A 104 4.40 7.00 6.53
CA THR A 104 4.61 5.63 6.08
C THR A 104 3.56 4.70 6.67
N ILE A 105 3.05 3.80 5.85
CA ILE A 105 2.31 2.63 6.29
C ILE A 105 3.27 1.44 6.29
N TRP A 106 3.51 0.85 7.43
CA TRP A 106 4.38 -0.31 7.58
C TRP A 106 3.60 -1.63 7.51
N GLY A 107 4.21 -2.64 6.89
CA GLY A 107 3.77 -4.03 6.94
C GLY A 107 2.67 -4.38 5.93
N ASN A 108 1.58 -5.01 6.40
CA ASN A 108 0.50 -5.50 5.55
C ASN A 108 -0.68 -4.54 5.48
N HIS A 109 -1.38 -4.52 4.33
CA HIS A 109 -2.72 -3.93 4.25
C HIS A 109 -3.73 -4.75 5.08
N SER A 110 -3.71 -4.55 6.40
CA SER A 110 -4.54 -5.27 7.38
C SER A 110 -4.68 -4.47 8.67
N ALA A 111 -5.42 -4.98 9.64
CA ALA A 111 -5.52 -4.37 10.97
C ALA A 111 -4.20 -4.41 11.79
N THR A 112 -3.13 -4.99 11.23
CA THR A 112 -1.79 -4.98 11.84
C THR A 112 -0.85 -3.97 11.21
N GLN A 113 -1.31 -3.18 10.23
CA GLN A 113 -0.54 -2.09 9.65
C GLN A 113 -0.19 -1.04 10.70
N TYR A 114 0.94 -0.41 10.54
CA TYR A 114 1.36 0.68 11.42
C TYR A 114 1.51 1.97 10.63
N PRO A 115 0.64 2.99 10.86
CA PRO A 115 0.82 4.32 10.31
C PRO A 115 1.85 5.09 11.15
N ASP A 116 3.01 5.35 10.56
CA ASP A 116 4.15 5.96 11.23
C ASP A 116 4.00 7.49 11.31
N PHE A 117 3.55 7.97 12.44
CA PHE A 117 3.47 9.40 12.71
C PHE A 117 4.80 9.99 13.20
N TYR A 118 5.73 9.19 13.69
CA TYR A 118 7.01 9.68 14.24
C TYR A 118 7.90 10.30 13.16
N ASN A 119 7.94 9.70 11.97
CA ASN A 119 8.71 10.21 10.84
C ASN A 119 7.89 11.14 9.92
N THR A 120 6.62 11.35 10.23
CA THR A 120 5.74 12.23 9.47
C THR A 120 6.00 13.70 9.80
N LYS A 121 5.93 14.55 8.76
CA LYS A 121 6.01 16.00 8.89
C LYS A 121 4.68 16.66 8.53
N ILE A 122 4.35 17.73 9.24
CA ILE A 122 3.19 18.59 8.95
C ILE A 122 3.71 20.03 8.83
N GLY A 123 3.62 20.61 7.63
CA GLY A 123 4.17 21.95 7.37
C GLY A 123 5.67 22.05 7.62
N GLY A 124 6.42 20.96 7.43
CA GLY A 124 7.85 20.87 7.64
C GLY A 124 8.30 20.53 9.07
N ASN A 125 7.39 20.55 10.05
CA ASN A 125 7.67 20.22 11.46
C ASN A 125 7.26 18.78 11.78
N ALA A 126 7.81 18.18 12.85
CA ALA A 126 7.44 16.84 13.29
C ALA A 126 5.93 16.77 13.60
N ALA A 127 5.23 15.74 13.09
CA ALA A 127 3.80 15.61 13.29
C ALA A 127 3.42 15.53 14.77
N ALA A 128 4.23 14.87 15.60
CA ALA A 128 4.01 14.77 17.04
C ALA A 128 4.01 16.14 17.72
N GLU A 129 4.90 17.05 17.32
CA GLU A 129 4.98 18.41 17.86
C GLU A 129 3.77 19.25 17.41
N VAL A 130 3.40 19.17 16.14
CA VAL A 130 2.27 19.95 15.58
C VAL A 130 0.94 19.51 16.18
N ILE A 131 0.74 18.19 16.36
CA ILE A 131 -0.48 17.63 16.96
C ILE A 131 -0.53 17.90 18.47
N GLY A 132 0.59 17.76 19.18
CA GLY A 132 0.69 18.00 20.62
C GLY A 132 -0.16 17.07 21.50
N ASP A 133 -0.62 15.94 20.95
CA ASP A 133 -1.51 14.96 21.60
C ASP A 133 -0.97 13.55 21.32
N GLU A 134 0.06 13.18 22.05
CA GLU A 134 0.76 11.90 21.85
C GLU A 134 -0.16 10.70 22.17
N ALA A 135 -1.03 10.83 23.16
CA ALA A 135 -1.98 9.79 23.52
C ALA A 135 -2.95 9.49 22.38
N TRP A 136 -3.43 10.52 21.69
CA TRP A 136 -4.26 10.37 20.50
C TRP A 136 -3.47 9.71 19.34
N LEU A 137 -2.23 10.13 19.09
CA LEU A 137 -1.38 9.59 18.04
C LEU A 137 -1.11 8.10 18.25
N GLN A 138 -0.76 7.69 19.48
CA GLN A 138 -0.46 6.29 19.81
C GLN A 138 -1.70 5.41 19.94
N GLY A 139 -2.87 5.99 20.14
CA GLY A 139 -4.14 5.29 20.36
C GLY A 139 -5.11 5.44 19.20
N GLU A 140 -5.98 6.44 19.30
CA GLU A 140 -7.12 6.63 18.39
C GLU A 140 -6.73 6.76 16.91
N PHE A 141 -5.64 7.48 16.63
CA PHE A 141 -5.14 7.64 15.26
C PHE A 141 -4.79 6.30 14.62
N ILE A 142 -3.96 5.50 15.28
CA ILE A 142 -3.54 4.19 14.78
C ILE A 142 -4.77 3.30 14.58
N GLU A 143 -5.62 3.21 15.59
CA GLU A 143 -6.82 2.37 15.56
C GLU A 143 -7.79 2.80 14.46
N CYS A 144 -8.01 4.11 14.28
CA CYS A 144 -8.85 4.66 13.23
C CYS A 144 -8.35 4.25 11.83
N VAL A 145 -7.05 4.35 11.57
CA VAL A 145 -6.45 3.97 10.28
C VAL A 145 -6.58 2.46 10.06
N GLN A 146 -6.22 1.65 11.05
CA GLN A 146 -6.29 0.18 10.99
C GLN A 146 -7.69 -0.36 10.73
N LYS A 147 -8.72 0.25 11.35
CA LYS A 147 -10.12 -0.20 11.30
C LYS A 147 -10.95 0.53 10.24
N ARG A 148 -10.39 1.51 9.51
CA ARG A 148 -11.15 2.35 8.58
C ARG A 148 -11.90 1.56 7.51
N GLY A 149 -11.30 0.51 6.97
CA GLY A 149 -11.94 -0.36 5.99
C GLY A 149 -13.21 -1.02 6.52
N ALA A 150 -13.15 -1.57 7.73
CA ALA A 150 -14.31 -2.19 8.40
C ALA A 150 -15.41 -1.16 8.71
N THR A 151 -15.02 0.04 9.16
CA THR A 151 -15.95 1.15 9.43
C THR A 151 -16.70 1.57 8.16
N VAL A 152 -16.02 1.69 7.03
CA VAL A 152 -16.62 2.00 5.73
C VAL A 152 -17.61 0.92 5.32
N ILE A 153 -17.26 -0.36 5.44
CA ILE A 153 -18.15 -1.47 5.12
C ILE A 153 -19.41 -1.42 6.01
N LYS A 154 -19.24 -1.19 7.31
CA LYS A 154 -20.36 -1.07 8.26
C LYS A 154 -21.31 0.08 7.89
N ALA A 155 -20.77 1.22 7.48
CA ALA A 155 -21.58 2.41 7.18
C ALA A 155 -22.24 2.33 5.79
N ARG A 156 -21.57 1.73 4.80
CA ARG A 156 -21.96 1.77 3.38
C ARG A 156 -22.58 0.45 2.89
N GLY A 157 -22.37 -0.66 3.61
CA GLY A 157 -22.75 -2.01 3.15
C GLY A 157 -21.80 -2.59 2.09
N ALA A 158 -20.76 -1.87 1.70
CA ALA A 158 -19.80 -2.27 0.68
C ALA A 158 -18.42 -1.67 0.95
N SER A 159 -17.37 -2.28 0.37
CA SER A 159 -15.99 -1.77 0.43
C SER A 159 -15.86 -0.38 -0.21
N SER A 160 -14.77 0.32 0.12
CA SER A 160 -14.38 1.55 -0.58
C SER A 160 -14.24 1.30 -2.07
N ALA A 161 -14.69 2.23 -2.90
CA ALA A 161 -14.59 2.16 -4.35
C ALA A 161 -13.81 3.38 -4.89
N ALA A 162 -14.39 4.57 -4.91
CA ALA A 162 -13.75 5.77 -5.48
C ALA A 162 -12.43 6.14 -4.77
N SER A 163 -12.39 6.07 -3.43
CA SER A 163 -11.16 6.35 -2.68
C SER A 163 -10.08 5.30 -2.93
N ALA A 164 -10.45 4.03 -3.18
CA ALA A 164 -9.50 2.99 -3.55
C ALA A 164 -8.98 3.20 -4.99
N ALA A 165 -9.84 3.58 -5.92
CA ALA A 165 -9.46 3.93 -7.28
C ALA A 165 -8.49 5.12 -7.30
N ASN A 166 -8.80 6.20 -6.56
CA ASN A 166 -7.90 7.35 -6.43
C ASN A 166 -6.54 6.93 -5.85
N ALA A 167 -6.53 6.14 -4.78
CA ALA A 167 -5.29 5.66 -4.19
C ALA A 167 -4.46 4.77 -5.13
N ALA A 168 -5.12 3.97 -5.98
CA ALA A 168 -4.42 3.19 -7.01
C ALA A 168 -3.77 4.10 -8.06
N LEU A 169 -4.43 5.18 -8.48
CA LEU A 169 -3.85 6.18 -9.38
C LEU A 169 -2.68 6.92 -8.72
N ASP A 170 -2.83 7.33 -7.45
CA ASP A 170 -1.75 7.95 -6.68
C ASP A 170 -0.53 7.00 -6.60
N ASN A 171 -0.76 5.71 -6.30
CA ASN A 171 0.31 4.72 -6.24
C ASN A 171 1.00 4.52 -7.61
N VAL A 172 0.23 4.52 -8.71
CA VAL A 172 0.80 4.47 -10.07
C VAL A 172 1.68 5.70 -10.32
N ARG A 173 1.23 6.90 -9.95
CA ARG A 173 2.03 8.13 -10.08
C ARG A 173 3.33 8.05 -9.28
N ASP A 174 3.28 7.58 -8.04
CA ASP A 174 4.45 7.44 -7.17
C ASP A 174 5.51 6.52 -7.78
N ILE A 175 5.11 5.42 -8.41
CA ILE A 175 6.07 4.48 -9.01
C ILE A 175 6.50 4.85 -10.42
N TRP A 176 5.77 5.75 -11.10
CA TRP A 176 6.03 6.12 -12.51
C TRP A 176 6.84 7.39 -12.66
N PHE A 177 6.79 8.27 -11.67
CA PHE A 177 7.52 9.54 -11.67
C PHE A 177 8.54 9.58 -10.54
N PRO A 178 9.63 10.36 -10.71
CA PRO A 178 10.58 10.57 -9.62
C PRO A 178 9.88 11.16 -8.39
N THR A 179 10.21 10.60 -7.23
CA THR A 179 9.76 11.14 -5.95
C THR A 179 10.42 12.48 -5.70
N PRO A 180 9.69 13.53 -5.31
CA PRO A 180 10.28 14.82 -4.95
C PRO A 180 11.33 14.66 -3.84
N GLU A 181 12.38 15.49 -3.90
CA GLU A 181 13.47 15.48 -2.91
C GLU A 181 12.92 15.61 -1.48
N GLY A 182 13.41 14.77 -0.58
CA GLY A 182 13.01 14.74 0.83
C GLY A 182 11.63 14.16 1.09
N GLN A 183 10.96 13.58 0.09
CA GLN A 183 9.67 12.92 0.24
C GLN A 183 9.79 11.41 0.05
N THR A 184 8.80 10.70 0.60
CA THR A 184 8.63 9.25 0.45
C THR A 184 7.16 8.93 0.18
N PHE A 185 6.90 7.74 -0.35
CA PHE A 185 5.57 7.16 -0.46
C PHE A 185 5.54 5.74 0.10
N SER A 186 4.36 5.22 0.38
CA SER A 186 4.19 3.85 0.88
C SER A 186 3.62 2.95 -0.21
N ALA A 187 4.32 1.85 -0.46
CA ALA A 187 3.78 0.71 -1.20
C ALA A 187 4.39 -0.58 -0.62
N ALA A 188 3.65 -1.67 -0.68
CA ALA A 188 4.21 -2.96 -0.31
C ALA A 188 4.96 -3.54 -1.51
N VAL A 189 6.24 -3.84 -1.32
CA VAL A 189 7.16 -4.37 -2.33
C VAL A 189 7.81 -5.65 -1.85
N CYS A 190 8.46 -6.37 -2.75
CA CYS A 190 9.28 -7.52 -2.39
C CYS A 190 10.49 -7.05 -1.59
N SER A 191 10.55 -7.43 -0.31
CA SER A 191 11.64 -7.03 0.57
C SER A 191 12.98 -7.52 0.05
N ASP A 192 13.96 -6.65 0.13
CA ASP A 192 15.39 -6.88 -0.13
C ASP A 192 16.20 -7.04 1.17
N GLY A 193 15.53 -7.23 2.33
CA GLY A 193 16.13 -7.27 3.65
C GLY A 193 16.19 -5.92 4.37
N SER A 194 15.83 -4.82 3.69
CA SER A 194 15.75 -3.49 4.31
C SER A 194 14.87 -3.51 5.55
N TYR A 195 15.26 -2.72 6.55
CA TYR A 195 14.58 -2.64 7.85
C TYR A 195 14.46 -3.95 8.61
N GLY A 196 15.26 -4.98 8.26
CA GLY A 196 15.20 -6.29 8.90
C GLY A 196 13.94 -7.10 8.54
N ILE A 197 13.24 -6.71 7.50
CA ILE A 197 12.12 -7.49 6.94
C ILE A 197 12.70 -8.62 6.09
N ASP A 198 12.31 -9.86 6.37
CA ASP A 198 12.80 -11.02 5.64
C ASP A 198 12.68 -10.85 4.12
N GLU A 199 13.75 -11.19 3.41
CA GLU A 199 13.80 -11.11 1.96
C GLU A 199 12.69 -11.94 1.29
N GLY A 200 12.12 -11.40 0.24
CA GLY A 200 11.09 -12.08 -0.55
C GLY A 200 9.66 -11.91 -0.01
N LEU A 201 9.46 -11.36 1.18
CA LEU A 201 8.14 -10.99 1.68
C LEU A 201 7.62 -9.72 0.98
N ILE A 202 6.31 -9.65 0.76
CA ILE A 202 5.68 -8.42 0.28
C ILE A 202 5.24 -7.58 1.49
N ALA A 203 6.00 -6.52 1.78
CA ALA A 203 5.76 -5.65 2.93
C ALA A 203 5.82 -4.17 2.53
N SER A 204 4.95 -3.37 3.14
CA SER A 204 4.94 -1.92 2.96
C SER A 204 6.01 -1.25 3.81
N MET A 205 6.70 -0.31 3.19
CA MET A 205 7.78 0.48 3.77
C MET A 205 7.88 1.85 3.07
N PRO A 206 8.67 2.80 3.59
CA PRO A 206 8.90 4.07 2.91
C PRO A 206 9.79 3.86 1.69
N LEU A 207 9.34 4.36 0.54
CA LEU A 207 10.00 4.22 -0.74
C LEU A 207 10.24 5.58 -1.40
N THR A 208 11.28 5.64 -2.21
CA THR A 208 11.48 6.65 -3.25
C THR A 208 11.49 6.00 -4.61
N SER A 209 11.19 6.74 -5.66
CA SER A 209 11.26 6.30 -7.06
C SER A 209 12.08 7.29 -7.88
N ASP A 210 12.87 6.79 -8.82
CA ASP A 210 13.55 7.58 -9.84
C ASP A 210 12.75 7.65 -11.16
N GLY A 211 11.53 7.06 -11.15
CA GLY A 211 10.66 6.89 -12.32
C GLY A 211 10.92 5.58 -13.08
N GLN A 212 11.94 4.80 -12.72
CA GLN A 212 12.25 3.51 -13.31
C GLN A 212 12.18 2.38 -12.28
N THR A 213 12.77 2.59 -11.11
CA THR A 213 12.79 1.64 -10.00
C THR A 213 12.54 2.36 -8.69
N TRP A 214 12.31 1.59 -7.63
CA TRP A 214 12.18 2.10 -6.28
C TRP A 214 13.42 1.81 -5.44
N THR A 215 13.60 2.59 -4.40
CA THR A 215 14.60 2.35 -3.36
C THR A 215 13.93 2.52 -2.00
N ALA A 216 14.24 1.62 -1.04
CA ALA A 216 13.82 1.81 0.34
C ALA A 216 14.52 3.05 0.91
N ALA A 217 13.75 4.00 1.42
CA ALA A 217 14.30 5.20 2.03
C ALA A 217 15.13 4.81 3.26
N GLN A 218 16.29 5.41 3.44
CA GLN A 218 17.20 5.16 4.56
C GLN A 218 17.17 6.36 5.52
N GLY A 219 17.28 6.11 6.82
CA GLY A 219 17.35 7.16 7.84
C GLY A 219 16.55 6.88 9.07
#